data_b0026faff54cc8f5f304fb3ec1f5cff6
#
_entry.id   b0026faff54cc8f5f304fb3ec1f5cff6
#
_cell.length_a   1.000
_cell.length_b   1.000
_cell.length_c   1.000
_cell.angle_alpha   90.00
_cell.angle_beta   90.00
_cell.angle_gamma   90.00
#
_symmetry.space_group_name_H-M   'P 1'
#
loop_
_entity.id
_entity.type
_entity.pdbx_description
1 polymer ?
#
loop_
_entity_poly.entity_id
_entity_poly.type
_entity_poly.pdbx_seq_one_letter_code
_entity_poly.pdbx_strand_id
1 'polypeptide(L)'
;MSARPGVSVFERLEALVASDALYALADAVPEPDPHAGGRPRMYPTFTWVLYEALLSVWGSARRVEAELGHPIVWNQLRSLVEQRFPDEPERWLPVKPMRRWHYLYARTTWLCDPTVFAELRRIARRCAVDDARSMGLLDPDGPGTCTRPDLSRMVYADGKVVTPLFRAKPGTKIVNKRTGEIRYPRAEDDAGLHFEGTGETAWGIKFVLAAVRTTDVHGRIVLDVDWVPSPGGEATTALDTIADIATDAPGLQGVIYDGALRGVHHQRLLRDLGLLPVNKVAALSGKGPNRKKTNRKRVEKSTFVEQRIITLPDGTEAIIDLFARAGAIGILTIADTGEKLFTELQRIRTSRKADKVGTFRWYNHYRLPDHLGGGVIVVRLHGNDEDKVRKFNRTENVRAIPPSDPDFSRLYARRNDAEATNRSLDDTLWLRRAHSVGHERQHLNLLGFALATNALATHRHRLRHASSDPPTSVAA
;
A
#
# COMPACT_ATOMS: atom_id res chain seq x y z
N MET A 1 -9.22 5.84 -30.26
CA MET A 1 -8.96 5.20 -28.95
C MET A 1 -9.82 3.94 -28.89
N SER A 2 -9.25 2.77 -28.99
CA SER A 2 -9.98 1.50 -28.84
C SER A 2 -10.46 1.42 -27.39
N ALA A 3 -11.77 1.20 -27.20
CA ALA A 3 -12.33 0.98 -25.87
C ALA A 3 -11.59 -0.20 -25.22
N ARG A 4 -11.06 0.01 -24.01
CA ARG A 4 -10.43 -1.08 -23.26
C ARG A 4 -11.48 -2.15 -23.02
N PRO A 5 -11.26 -3.42 -23.38
CA PRO A 5 -12.24 -4.47 -23.16
C PRO A 5 -12.51 -4.56 -21.65
N GLY A 6 -13.77 -4.44 -21.29
CA GLY A 6 -14.22 -4.61 -19.90
C GLY A 6 -13.91 -6.03 -19.42
N VAL A 7 -13.73 -6.20 -18.12
CA VAL A 7 -13.60 -7.52 -17.49
C VAL A 7 -14.98 -8.08 -17.29
N SER A 8 -15.29 -9.24 -17.87
CA SER A 8 -16.56 -9.92 -17.65
C SER A 8 -16.66 -10.47 -16.22
N VAL A 9 -17.89 -10.72 -15.76
CA VAL A 9 -18.10 -11.39 -14.47
C VAL A 9 -17.54 -12.81 -14.54
N PHE A 10 -17.74 -13.53 -15.65
CA PHE A 10 -17.22 -14.89 -15.81
C PHE A 10 -15.70 -14.96 -15.75
N GLU A 11 -14.97 -14.03 -16.36
CA GLU A 11 -13.52 -13.93 -16.25
C GLU A 11 -13.07 -13.69 -14.79
N ARG A 12 -13.83 -12.92 -14.00
CA ARG A 12 -13.56 -12.75 -12.57
C ARG A 12 -13.78 -14.03 -11.77
N LEU A 13 -14.83 -14.81 -12.12
CA LEU A 13 -15.07 -16.10 -11.47
C LEU A 13 -13.97 -17.11 -11.79
N GLU A 14 -13.55 -17.19 -13.05
CA GLU A 14 -12.41 -18.01 -13.49
C GLU A 14 -11.13 -17.63 -12.75
N ALA A 15 -10.83 -16.34 -12.68
CA ALA A 15 -9.68 -15.82 -11.95
C ALA A 15 -9.70 -16.21 -10.47
N LEU A 16 -10.85 -16.08 -9.80
CA LEU A 16 -11.00 -16.44 -8.39
C LEU A 16 -10.79 -17.94 -8.16
N VAL A 17 -11.39 -18.81 -8.97
CA VAL A 17 -11.20 -20.27 -8.85
C VAL A 17 -9.77 -20.68 -9.21
N ALA A 18 -9.10 -19.95 -10.10
CA ALA A 18 -7.71 -20.20 -10.45
C ALA A 18 -6.70 -19.68 -9.42
N SER A 19 -7.14 -18.93 -8.39
CA SER A 19 -6.26 -18.31 -7.39
C SER A 19 -5.89 -19.27 -6.28
N ASP A 20 -4.59 -19.57 -6.14
CA ASP A 20 -4.05 -20.40 -5.05
C ASP A 20 -4.28 -19.78 -3.67
N ALA A 21 -4.29 -18.44 -3.60
CA ALA A 21 -4.48 -17.72 -2.36
C ALA A 21 -5.83 -18.04 -1.67
N LEU A 22 -6.92 -18.21 -2.45
CA LEU A 22 -8.23 -18.52 -1.86
C LEU A 22 -8.22 -19.90 -1.17
N TYR A 23 -7.55 -20.88 -1.75
CA TYR A 23 -7.43 -22.22 -1.17
C TYR A 23 -6.51 -22.20 0.06
N ALA A 24 -5.38 -21.53 -0.01
CA ALA A 24 -4.47 -21.37 1.12
C ALA A 24 -5.15 -20.69 2.32
N LEU A 25 -5.98 -19.67 2.09
CA LEU A 25 -6.76 -19.04 3.15
C LEU A 25 -7.83 -19.98 3.70
N ALA A 26 -8.48 -20.77 2.85
CA ALA A 26 -9.47 -21.73 3.29
C ALA A 26 -8.86 -22.82 4.20
N ASP A 27 -7.69 -23.32 3.85
CA ASP A 27 -6.97 -24.33 4.64
C ASP A 27 -6.43 -23.77 5.98
N ALA A 28 -6.27 -22.46 6.11
CA ALA A 28 -5.78 -21.79 7.32
C ALA A 28 -6.85 -21.60 8.40
N VAL A 29 -8.13 -21.63 8.06
CA VAL A 29 -9.22 -21.51 9.05
C VAL A 29 -9.33 -22.82 9.83
N PRO A 30 -9.14 -22.81 11.15
CA PRO A 30 -9.17 -24.03 11.95
C PRO A 30 -10.46 -24.83 11.77
N GLU A 31 -10.35 -26.13 11.61
CA GLU A 31 -11.52 -27.02 11.66
C GLU A 31 -12.11 -27.04 13.08
N PRO A 32 -13.44 -27.12 13.22
CA PRO A 32 -14.05 -27.27 14.55
C PRO A 32 -13.60 -28.57 15.19
N ASP A 33 -13.41 -28.54 16.51
CA ASP A 33 -13.20 -29.74 17.28
C ASP A 33 -14.39 -30.72 17.11
N PRO A 34 -14.19 -31.90 16.54
CA PRO A 34 -15.28 -32.86 16.34
C PRO A 34 -15.91 -33.35 17.66
N HIS A 35 -15.18 -33.19 18.78
CA HIS A 35 -15.65 -33.58 20.12
C HIS A 35 -16.36 -32.46 20.88
N ALA A 36 -16.30 -31.22 20.39
CA ALA A 36 -16.96 -30.07 21.05
C ALA A 36 -18.48 -30.12 21.02
N GLY A 37 -19.07 -31.10 20.32
CA GLY A 37 -20.50 -31.19 20.09
C GLY A 37 -21.01 -30.10 19.14
N GLY A 38 -22.31 -30.08 18.88
CA GLY A 38 -22.93 -29.11 18.00
C GLY A 38 -23.18 -29.64 16.59
N ARG A 39 -23.72 -28.77 15.72
CA ARG A 39 -24.01 -29.10 14.34
C ARG A 39 -22.73 -29.00 13.50
N PRO A 40 -22.37 -30.02 12.69
CA PRO A 40 -21.25 -29.94 11.78
C PRO A 40 -21.35 -28.75 10.83
N ARG A 41 -20.20 -28.22 10.40
CA ARG A 41 -20.16 -27.18 9.36
C ARG A 41 -20.85 -27.69 8.09
N MET A 42 -21.77 -26.89 7.58
CA MET A 42 -22.54 -27.26 6.38
C MET A 42 -21.79 -26.94 5.09
N TYR A 43 -20.87 -25.99 5.15
CA TYR A 43 -20.15 -25.49 3.98
C TYR A 43 -18.64 -25.51 4.24
N PRO A 44 -17.85 -25.93 3.24
CA PRO A 44 -16.40 -25.83 3.27
C PRO A 44 -15.94 -24.37 3.46
N THR A 45 -14.82 -24.17 4.11
CA THR A 45 -14.26 -22.84 4.37
C THR A 45 -13.98 -22.05 3.09
N PHE A 46 -13.56 -22.73 2.02
CA PHE A 46 -13.37 -22.10 0.71
C PHE A 46 -14.61 -21.32 0.25
N THR A 47 -15.82 -21.86 0.48
CA THR A 47 -17.07 -21.16 0.12
C THR A 47 -17.21 -19.82 0.82
N TRP A 48 -16.72 -19.68 2.03
CA TRP A 48 -16.77 -18.41 2.79
C TRP A 48 -15.74 -17.41 2.27
N VAL A 49 -14.52 -17.86 2.03
CA VAL A 49 -13.43 -17.03 1.47
C VAL A 49 -13.80 -16.56 0.05
N LEU A 50 -14.35 -17.46 -0.76
CA LEU A 50 -14.88 -17.12 -2.08
C LEU A 50 -16.01 -16.09 -1.99
N TYR A 51 -16.95 -16.27 -1.06
CA TYR A 51 -18.05 -15.32 -0.85
C TYR A 51 -17.54 -13.92 -0.50
N GLU A 52 -16.49 -13.83 0.33
CA GLU A 52 -15.86 -12.57 0.70
C GLU A 52 -15.25 -11.87 -0.52
N ALA A 53 -14.51 -12.59 -1.36
CA ALA A 53 -13.94 -12.05 -2.58
C ALA A 53 -15.04 -11.61 -3.58
N LEU A 54 -16.14 -12.35 -3.67
CA LEU A 54 -17.29 -12.04 -4.52
C LEU A 54 -18.05 -10.77 -4.09
N LEU A 55 -17.92 -10.32 -2.84
CA LEU A 55 -18.44 -9.00 -2.44
C LEU A 55 -17.85 -7.88 -3.29
N SER A 56 -16.59 -7.98 -3.67
CA SER A 56 -15.92 -7.01 -4.53
C SER A 56 -16.32 -7.12 -6.01
N VAL A 57 -16.88 -8.27 -6.43
CA VAL A 57 -17.40 -8.46 -7.78
C VAL A 57 -18.81 -7.89 -7.92
N TRP A 58 -19.69 -8.14 -6.94
CA TRP A 58 -21.11 -7.80 -7.04
C TRP A 58 -21.57 -6.67 -6.08
N GLY A 59 -20.70 -6.16 -5.22
CA GLY A 59 -20.92 -4.96 -4.44
C GLY A 59 -21.79 -5.13 -3.19
N SER A 60 -22.40 -6.29 -2.93
CA SER A 60 -23.13 -6.53 -1.68
C SER A 60 -23.44 -8.01 -1.45
N ALA A 61 -23.57 -8.43 -0.17
CA ALA A 61 -23.87 -9.80 0.20
C ALA A 61 -25.26 -10.30 -0.33
N ARG A 62 -26.22 -9.40 -0.53
CA ARG A 62 -27.51 -9.75 -1.12
C ARG A 62 -27.37 -10.08 -2.62
N ARG A 63 -26.57 -9.31 -3.33
CA ARG A 63 -26.32 -9.59 -4.76
C ARG A 63 -25.48 -10.85 -4.91
N VAL A 64 -24.46 -11.07 -4.08
CA VAL A 64 -23.71 -12.34 -4.06
C VAL A 64 -24.67 -13.53 -3.88
N GLU A 65 -25.59 -13.48 -2.91
CA GLU A 65 -26.59 -14.55 -2.71
C GLU A 65 -27.47 -14.76 -3.94
N ALA A 66 -27.97 -13.67 -4.53
CA ALA A 66 -28.85 -13.74 -5.71
C ALA A 66 -28.12 -14.36 -6.92
N GLU A 67 -26.90 -13.91 -7.20
CA GLU A 67 -26.10 -14.40 -8.32
C GLU A 67 -25.65 -15.87 -8.11
N LEU A 68 -25.18 -16.24 -6.91
CA LEU A 68 -24.84 -17.61 -6.59
C LEU A 68 -26.05 -18.54 -6.59
N GLY A 69 -27.24 -18.01 -6.27
CA GLY A 69 -28.51 -18.75 -6.37
C GLY A 69 -28.95 -19.03 -7.82
N HIS A 70 -28.34 -18.36 -8.80
CA HIS A 70 -28.64 -18.63 -10.20
C HIS A 70 -27.93 -19.91 -10.67
N PRO A 71 -28.66 -20.91 -11.19
CA PRO A 71 -28.06 -22.22 -11.54
C PRO A 71 -26.88 -22.13 -12.51
N ILE A 72 -26.90 -21.24 -13.49
CA ILE A 72 -25.80 -21.08 -14.45
C ILE A 72 -24.53 -20.65 -13.74
N VAL A 73 -24.60 -19.65 -12.85
CA VAL A 73 -23.42 -19.12 -12.13
C VAL A 73 -22.84 -20.18 -11.19
N TRP A 74 -23.71 -20.84 -10.43
CA TRP A 74 -23.26 -21.87 -9.49
C TRP A 74 -22.65 -23.08 -10.19
N ASN A 75 -23.30 -23.57 -11.25
CA ASN A 75 -22.78 -24.68 -12.04
C ASN A 75 -21.47 -24.33 -12.74
N GLN A 76 -21.30 -23.09 -13.23
CA GLN A 76 -20.03 -22.62 -13.79
C GLN A 76 -18.91 -22.68 -12.74
N LEU A 77 -19.16 -22.15 -11.53
CA LEU A 77 -18.17 -22.20 -10.45
C LEU A 77 -17.81 -23.64 -10.09
N ARG A 78 -18.80 -24.53 -9.98
CA ARG A 78 -18.57 -25.96 -9.70
C ARG A 78 -17.75 -26.62 -10.79
N SER A 79 -18.10 -26.37 -12.05
CA SER A 79 -17.35 -26.92 -13.19
C SER A 79 -15.89 -26.47 -13.20
N LEU A 80 -15.60 -25.20 -12.87
CA LEU A 80 -14.23 -24.70 -12.75
C LEU A 80 -13.46 -25.36 -11.60
N VAL A 81 -14.13 -25.57 -10.47
CA VAL A 81 -13.52 -26.27 -9.32
C VAL A 81 -13.29 -27.74 -9.63
N GLU A 82 -14.24 -28.41 -10.32
CA GLU A 82 -14.13 -29.81 -10.75
C GLU A 82 -12.98 -30.00 -11.75
N GLN A 83 -12.83 -29.08 -12.70
CA GLN A 83 -11.67 -29.10 -13.61
C GLN A 83 -10.33 -28.98 -12.88
N ARG A 84 -10.29 -28.21 -11.79
CA ARG A 84 -9.07 -28.04 -10.99
C ARG A 84 -8.83 -29.20 -10.01
N PHE A 85 -9.88 -29.77 -9.42
CA PHE A 85 -9.86 -30.83 -8.42
C PHE A 85 -10.86 -31.93 -8.79
N PRO A 86 -10.55 -32.73 -9.81
CA PRO A 86 -11.51 -33.72 -10.34
C PRO A 86 -11.91 -34.81 -9.31
N ASP A 87 -11.01 -35.14 -8.39
CA ASP A 87 -11.23 -36.22 -7.43
C ASP A 87 -12.07 -35.82 -6.23
N GLU A 88 -11.98 -34.55 -5.79
CA GLU A 88 -12.62 -34.04 -4.58
C GLU A 88 -13.25 -32.63 -4.73
N PRO A 89 -14.09 -32.38 -5.74
CA PRO A 89 -14.63 -31.02 -5.97
C PRO A 89 -15.52 -30.54 -4.82
N GLU A 90 -16.21 -31.45 -4.13
CA GLU A 90 -17.13 -31.10 -3.03
C GLU A 90 -16.40 -30.68 -1.75
N ARG A 91 -15.12 -30.99 -1.63
CA ARG A 91 -14.25 -30.46 -0.55
C ARG A 91 -14.21 -28.93 -0.58
N TRP A 92 -14.33 -28.34 -1.75
CA TRP A 92 -14.22 -26.91 -1.96
C TRP A 92 -15.58 -26.23 -2.16
N LEU A 93 -16.44 -26.78 -3.03
CA LEU A 93 -17.77 -26.24 -3.29
C LEU A 93 -18.86 -27.32 -3.18
N PRO A 94 -19.86 -27.09 -2.32
CA PRO A 94 -20.96 -28.05 -2.14
C PRO A 94 -21.92 -28.03 -3.34
N VAL A 95 -22.81 -29.02 -3.40
CA VAL A 95 -23.83 -29.12 -4.47
C VAL A 95 -24.75 -27.89 -4.48
N LYS A 96 -25.14 -27.40 -3.31
CA LYS A 96 -26.04 -26.24 -3.16
C LYS A 96 -25.30 -24.97 -2.79
N PRO A 97 -25.65 -23.82 -3.41
CA PRO A 97 -25.02 -22.57 -3.07
C PRO A 97 -25.32 -22.13 -1.63
N MET A 98 -24.34 -21.42 -1.04
CA MET A 98 -24.47 -20.89 0.29
C MET A 98 -25.40 -19.68 0.29
N ARG A 99 -26.32 -19.62 1.26
CA ARG A 99 -27.15 -18.45 1.49
C ARG A 99 -26.43 -17.41 2.34
N ARG A 100 -26.77 -16.15 2.15
CA ARG A 100 -26.17 -15.00 2.84
C ARG A 100 -26.09 -15.16 4.36
N TRP A 101 -27.10 -15.72 5.01
CA TRP A 101 -27.09 -15.83 6.47
C TRP A 101 -26.03 -16.84 6.98
N HIS A 102 -25.72 -17.89 6.23
CA HIS A 102 -24.63 -18.81 6.58
C HIS A 102 -23.27 -18.09 6.51
N TYR A 103 -23.06 -17.31 5.45
CA TYR A 103 -21.88 -16.49 5.32
C TYR A 103 -21.76 -15.47 6.46
N LEU A 104 -22.85 -14.75 6.80
CA LEU A 104 -22.83 -13.76 7.88
C LEU A 104 -22.53 -14.42 9.24
N TYR A 105 -23.02 -15.63 9.47
CA TYR A 105 -22.69 -16.41 10.65
C TYR A 105 -21.21 -16.82 10.65
N ALA A 106 -20.71 -17.43 9.58
CA ALA A 106 -19.31 -17.82 9.42
C ALA A 106 -18.35 -16.64 9.58
N ARG A 107 -18.69 -15.50 8.99
CA ARG A 107 -17.91 -14.27 9.11
C ARG A 107 -17.75 -13.83 10.56
N THR A 108 -18.85 -13.83 11.31
CA THR A 108 -18.84 -13.36 12.72
C THR A 108 -18.20 -14.37 13.66
N THR A 109 -18.39 -15.67 13.40
CA THR A 109 -17.94 -16.73 14.32
C THR A 109 -16.49 -17.14 14.09
N TRP A 110 -16.00 -17.10 12.86
CA TRP A 110 -14.68 -17.63 12.51
C TRP A 110 -13.79 -16.61 11.78
N LEU A 111 -14.26 -16.02 10.66
CA LEU A 111 -13.38 -15.20 9.82
C LEU A 111 -12.97 -13.87 10.46
N CYS A 112 -13.79 -13.31 11.35
CA CYS A 112 -13.48 -12.11 12.13
C CYS A 112 -12.99 -12.42 13.55
N ASP A 113 -12.72 -13.69 13.90
CA ASP A 113 -11.95 -13.97 15.11
C ASP A 113 -10.56 -13.33 14.97
N PRO A 114 -10.09 -12.55 15.95
CA PRO A 114 -8.84 -11.80 15.82
C PRO A 114 -7.64 -12.66 15.50
N THR A 115 -7.54 -13.86 16.08
CA THR A 115 -6.43 -14.80 15.86
C THR A 115 -6.50 -15.39 14.45
N VAL A 116 -7.68 -15.84 14.05
CA VAL A 116 -7.91 -16.37 12.70
C VAL A 116 -7.68 -15.29 11.66
N PHE A 117 -8.22 -14.09 11.85
CA PHE A 117 -8.07 -13.00 10.91
C PHE A 117 -6.60 -12.55 10.73
N ALA A 118 -5.84 -12.47 11.82
CA ALA A 118 -4.41 -12.17 11.76
C ALA A 118 -3.65 -13.19 10.90
N GLU A 119 -3.97 -14.48 11.04
CA GLU A 119 -3.37 -15.55 10.23
C GLU A 119 -3.82 -15.47 8.77
N LEU A 120 -5.11 -15.25 8.49
CA LEU A 120 -5.62 -15.04 7.15
C LEU A 120 -4.91 -13.87 6.44
N ARG A 121 -4.74 -12.73 7.13
CA ARG A 121 -4.02 -11.58 6.61
C ARG A 121 -2.56 -11.93 6.30
N ARG A 122 -1.88 -12.63 7.20
CA ARG A 122 -0.49 -13.05 7.02
C ARG A 122 -0.33 -13.95 5.79
N ILE A 123 -1.21 -14.93 5.61
CA ILE A 123 -1.19 -15.83 4.46
C ILE A 123 -1.51 -15.08 3.17
N ALA A 124 -2.55 -14.23 3.18
CA ALA A 124 -2.91 -13.41 2.03
C ALA A 124 -1.74 -12.54 1.56
N ARG A 125 -1.01 -11.91 2.48
CA ARG A 125 0.18 -11.11 2.17
C ARG A 125 1.28 -11.94 1.53
N ARG A 126 1.57 -13.14 2.06
CA ARG A 126 2.57 -14.05 1.48
C ARG A 126 2.18 -14.49 0.08
N CYS A 127 0.93 -14.92 -0.11
CA CYS A 127 0.42 -15.27 -1.43
C CYS A 127 0.50 -14.07 -2.40
N ALA A 128 0.17 -12.86 -1.93
CA ALA A 128 0.26 -11.66 -2.75
C ALA A 128 1.71 -11.33 -3.15
N VAL A 129 2.69 -11.57 -2.27
CA VAL A 129 4.12 -11.43 -2.60
C VAL A 129 4.54 -12.48 -3.63
N ASP A 130 4.09 -13.73 -3.50
CA ASP A 130 4.39 -14.80 -4.46
C ASP A 130 3.72 -14.52 -5.82
N ASP A 131 2.48 -14.05 -5.83
CA ASP A 131 1.80 -13.56 -7.03
C ASP A 131 2.58 -12.41 -7.70
N ALA A 132 3.04 -11.43 -6.91
CA ALA A 132 3.85 -10.32 -7.40
C ALA A 132 5.16 -10.81 -8.03
N ARG A 133 5.85 -11.76 -7.38
CA ARG A 133 7.09 -12.37 -7.92
C ARG A 133 6.85 -13.13 -9.21
N SER A 134 5.78 -13.89 -9.32
CA SER A 134 5.41 -14.60 -10.55
C SER A 134 5.19 -13.65 -11.74
N MET A 135 4.89 -12.39 -11.44
CA MET A 135 4.71 -11.32 -12.43
C MET A 135 5.97 -10.45 -12.63
N GLY A 136 7.15 -10.86 -12.11
CA GLY A 136 8.41 -10.13 -12.21
C GLY A 136 8.50 -8.91 -11.29
N LEU A 137 7.68 -8.84 -10.23
CA LEU A 137 7.73 -7.79 -9.23
C LEU A 137 8.40 -8.30 -7.95
N LEU A 138 9.03 -7.41 -7.17
CA LEU A 138 9.67 -7.70 -5.87
C LEU A 138 10.69 -8.85 -5.92
N ASP A 139 11.27 -9.09 -7.09
CA ASP A 139 12.32 -10.09 -7.25
C ASP A 139 13.60 -9.62 -6.53
N PRO A 140 14.20 -10.44 -5.62
CA PRO A 140 15.47 -10.12 -4.97
C PRO A 140 16.62 -9.86 -5.94
N ASP A 141 16.66 -10.61 -7.03
CA ASP A 141 17.67 -10.53 -8.09
C ASP A 141 17.25 -9.61 -9.25
N GLY A 142 16.10 -8.95 -9.10
CA GLY A 142 15.53 -8.07 -10.11
C GLY A 142 16.37 -6.79 -10.34
N PRO A 143 16.04 -6.02 -11.39
CA PRO A 143 16.78 -4.84 -11.79
C PRO A 143 16.77 -3.72 -10.76
N GLY A 144 17.64 -2.73 -10.94
CA GLY A 144 17.72 -1.54 -10.13
C GLY A 144 18.78 -1.60 -9.04
N THR A 145 19.14 -0.41 -8.56
CA THR A 145 20.14 -0.19 -7.51
C THR A 145 19.62 0.81 -6.50
N CYS A 146 20.31 0.99 -5.38
CA CYS A 146 19.99 2.07 -4.44
C CYS A 146 20.10 3.47 -5.08
N THR A 147 20.93 3.61 -6.11
CA THR A 147 21.10 4.87 -6.85
C THR A 147 19.94 5.13 -7.79
N ARG A 148 19.53 4.09 -8.51
CA ARG A 148 18.42 4.12 -9.48
C ARG A 148 17.50 2.93 -9.24
N PRO A 149 16.55 3.07 -8.29
CA PRO A 149 15.63 1.98 -7.96
C PRO A 149 14.74 1.62 -9.15
N ASP A 150 14.46 0.33 -9.30
CA ASP A 150 13.49 -0.12 -10.30
C ASP A 150 12.06 -0.05 -9.79
N LEU A 151 11.11 0.30 -10.66
CA LEU A 151 9.69 0.41 -10.31
C LEU A 151 9.08 -0.93 -9.92
N SER A 152 9.60 -2.04 -10.46
CA SER A 152 9.16 -3.39 -10.10
C SER A 152 9.45 -3.76 -8.64
N ARG A 153 10.38 -3.03 -8.00
CA ARG A 153 10.83 -3.26 -6.62
C ARG A 153 10.41 -2.15 -5.66
N MET A 154 9.44 -1.32 -6.06
CA MET A 154 8.91 -0.21 -5.26
C MET A 154 7.45 -0.45 -4.89
N VAL A 155 7.15 -0.45 -3.60
CA VAL A 155 5.78 -0.47 -3.09
C VAL A 155 5.24 0.96 -3.05
N TYR A 156 4.02 1.15 -3.48
CA TYR A 156 3.27 2.37 -3.21
C TYR A 156 2.16 2.09 -2.20
N ALA A 157 1.95 3.01 -1.28
CA ALA A 157 0.92 2.88 -0.27
C ALA A 157 0.21 4.21 -0.03
N ASP A 158 -1.02 4.13 0.46
CA ASP A 158 -1.85 5.30 0.77
C ASP A 158 -2.91 4.95 1.81
N GLY A 159 -3.38 5.98 2.53
CA GLY A 159 -4.50 5.87 3.44
C GLY A 159 -5.84 6.03 2.71
N LYS A 160 -6.81 5.18 3.03
CA LYS A 160 -8.17 5.25 2.49
C LYS A 160 -9.20 5.30 3.61
N VAL A 161 -10.02 6.33 3.61
CA VAL A 161 -11.20 6.41 4.49
C VAL A 161 -12.37 5.74 3.78
N VAL A 162 -12.92 4.69 4.40
CA VAL A 162 -14.11 3.99 3.94
C VAL A 162 -15.33 4.62 4.59
N THR A 163 -16.25 5.14 3.79
CA THR A 163 -17.48 5.76 4.27
C THR A 163 -18.35 4.71 4.98
N PRO A 164 -18.87 4.97 6.19
CA PRO A 164 -19.66 4.01 6.95
C PRO A 164 -20.96 3.62 6.26
N LEU A 165 -21.46 2.42 6.59
CA LEU A 165 -22.76 1.95 6.15
C LEU A 165 -23.88 2.88 6.61
N PHE A 166 -23.82 3.35 7.86
CA PHE A 166 -24.77 4.27 8.45
C PHE A 166 -24.22 5.70 8.50
N ARG A 167 -25.09 6.68 8.21
CA ARG A 167 -24.72 8.11 8.20
C ARG A 167 -24.66 8.75 9.57
N ALA A 168 -25.41 8.19 10.53
CA ALA A 168 -25.47 8.73 11.87
C ALA A 168 -24.11 8.57 12.57
N LYS A 169 -23.71 9.59 13.32
CA LYS A 169 -22.56 9.52 14.21
C LYS A 169 -22.98 8.90 15.54
N PRO A 170 -22.08 8.24 16.27
CA PRO A 170 -22.35 7.76 17.63
C PRO A 170 -22.93 8.86 18.50
N GLY A 171 -23.93 8.52 19.32
CA GLY A 171 -24.62 9.48 20.20
C GLY A 171 -25.65 10.41 19.52
N THR A 172 -25.85 10.30 18.19
CA THR A 172 -26.91 11.06 17.49
C THR A 172 -28.28 10.70 18.05
N LYS A 173 -29.04 11.70 18.44
CA LYS A 173 -30.43 11.56 18.94
C LYS A 173 -31.38 12.08 17.86
N ILE A 174 -32.41 11.29 17.56
CA ILE A 174 -33.56 11.70 16.73
C ILE A 174 -34.76 11.83 17.63
N VAL A 175 -35.29 13.04 17.77
CA VAL A 175 -36.50 13.31 18.56
C VAL A 175 -37.68 13.35 17.61
N ASN A 176 -38.66 12.52 17.83
CA ASN A 176 -39.93 12.59 17.14
C ASN A 176 -40.66 13.87 17.59
N LYS A 177 -40.81 14.82 16.70
CA LYS A 177 -41.40 16.13 16.99
C LYS A 177 -42.85 16.07 17.50
N ARG A 178 -43.56 14.99 17.17
CA ARG A 178 -44.97 14.82 17.57
C ARG A 178 -45.14 14.10 18.90
N THR A 179 -44.31 13.09 19.19
CA THR A 179 -44.45 12.23 20.36
C THR A 179 -43.41 12.51 21.43
N GLY A 180 -42.35 13.29 21.16
CA GLY A 180 -41.23 13.47 22.06
C GLY A 180 -40.32 12.25 22.20
N GLU A 181 -40.64 11.13 21.54
CA GLU A 181 -39.87 9.89 21.61
C GLU A 181 -38.46 10.09 21.09
N ILE A 182 -37.45 9.65 21.84
CA ILE A 182 -36.02 9.70 21.44
C ILE A 182 -35.63 8.35 20.87
N ARG A 183 -35.07 8.36 19.65
CA ARG A 183 -34.49 7.19 19.03
C ARG A 183 -33.01 7.42 18.77
N TYR A 184 -32.20 6.40 18.95
CA TYR A 184 -30.78 6.35 18.59
C TYR A 184 -30.63 5.57 17.29
N PRO A 185 -30.31 6.25 16.18
CA PRO A 185 -30.08 5.54 14.93
C PRO A 185 -28.81 4.68 15.04
N ARG A 186 -28.75 3.62 14.23
CA ARG A 186 -27.51 2.84 14.10
C ARG A 186 -26.39 3.73 13.60
N ALA A 187 -25.25 3.65 14.25
CA ALA A 187 -24.03 4.38 13.93
C ALA A 187 -22.87 3.41 13.74
N GLU A 188 -21.74 3.93 13.28
CA GLU A 188 -20.48 3.23 13.17
C GLU A 188 -19.57 3.72 14.30
N ASP A 189 -19.37 2.88 15.32
CA ASP A 189 -18.63 3.27 16.53
C ASP A 189 -17.12 3.38 16.27
N ASP A 190 -16.59 2.64 15.29
CA ASP A 190 -15.18 2.65 14.89
C ASP A 190 -14.83 3.78 13.90
N ALA A 191 -15.83 4.55 13.46
CA ALA A 191 -15.58 5.66 12.56
C ALA A 191 -15.03 6.88 13.28
N GLY A 192 -14.02 7.48 12.69
CA GLY A 192 -13.38 8.71 13.14
C GLY A 192 -13.40 9.82 12.10
N LEU A 193 -13.03 11.03 12.54
CA LEU A 193 -12.78 12.16 11.63
C LEU A 193 -11.32 12.15 11.21
N HIS A 194 -11.08 11.98 9.92
CA HIS A 194 -9.75 11.96 9.34
C HIS A 194 -9.53 13.22 8.51
N PHE A 195 -8.28 13.74 8.55
CA PHE A 195 -7.90 14.89 7.75
C PHE A 195 -7.36 14.43 6.39
N GLU A 196 -7.92 14.98 5.33
CA GLU A 196 -7.43 14.80 3.96
C GLU A 196 -6.39 15.89 3.63
N GLY A 197 -5.50 15.61 2.68
CA GLY A 197 -4.33 16.46 2.39
C GLY A 197 -4.64 17.92 2.01
N THR A 198 -5.84 18.22 1.55
CA THR A 198 -6.31 19.57 1.18
C THR A 198 -6.86 20.37 2.36
N GLY A 199 -6.96 19.75 3.55
CA GLY A 199 -7.61 20.32 4.74
C GLY A 199 -9.08 20.00 4.84
N GLU A 200 -9.60 19.20 3.91
CA GLU A 200 -10.91 18.57 4.02
C GLU A 200 -10.87 17.47 5.08
N THR A 201 -12.04 17.09 5.54
CA THR A 201 -12.19 16.01 6.51
C THR A 201 -13.14 14.95 5.97
N ALA A 202 -12.77 13.69 6.18
CA ALA A 202 -13.60 12.55 5.87
C ALA A 202 -14.01 11.82 7.16
N TRP A 203 -15.27 11.43 7.25
CA TRP A 203 -15.80 10.62 8.35
C TRP A 203 -15.89 9.17 7.90
N GLY A 204 -15.22 8.27 8.63
CA GLY A 204 -15.22 6.84 8.30
C GLY A 204 -14.20 6.04 9.07
N ILE A 205 -14.02 4.80 8.67
CA ILE A 205 -12.95 3.93 9.15
C ILE A 205 -11.79 4.04 8.15
N LYS A 206 -10.58 4.28 8.66
CA LYS A 206 -9.39 4.45 7.82
C LYS A 206 -8.58 3.17 7.75
N PHE A 207 -8.12 2.85 6.54
CA PHE A 207 -7.22 1.74 6.27
C PHE A 207 -6.01 2.24 5.47
N VAL A 208 -4.90 1.54 5.58
CA VAL A 208 -3.75 1.68 4.69
C VAL A 208 -3.77 0.53 3.70
N LEU A 209 -3.59 0.82 2.42
CA LEU A 209 -3.42 -0.17 1.37
C LEU A 209 -2.03 -0.04 0.78
N ALA A 210 -1.30 -1.15 0.70
CA ALA A 210 0.02 -1.23 0.07
C ALA A 210 -0.05 -2.13 -1.16
N ALA A 211 0.52 -1.69 -2.28
CA ALA A 211 0.43 -2.42 -3.54
C ALA A 211 1.68 -2.23 -4.42
N VAL A 212 1.83 -3.12 -5.38
CA VAL A 212 2.79 -3.06 -6.48
C VAL A 212 2.07 -3.24 -7.81
N ARG A 213 2.74 -2.96 -8.92
CA ARG A 213 2.10 -3.03 -10.21
C ARG A 213 3.08 -3.22 -11.36
N THR A 214 2.73 -4.07 -12.33
CA THR A 214 3.34 -4.11 -13.66
C THR A 214 2.91 -2.91 -14.52
N THR A 215 3.40 -2.80 -15.72
CA THR A 215 2.94 -1.80 -16.71
C THR A 215 1.60 -2.17 -17.34
N ASP A 216 1.17 -3.41 -17.19
CA ASP A 216 -0.04 -3.95 -17.79
C ASP A 216 -1.33 -3.38 -17.23
N VAL A 217 -2.37 -3.43 -18.05
CA VAL A 217 -3.74 -3.21 -17.60
C VAL A 217 -4.16 -4.36 -16.68
N HIS A 218 -4.72 -4.05 -15.52
CA HIS A 218 -5.02 -4.98 -14.42
C HIS A 218 -3.80 -5.71 -13.83
N GLY A 219 -2.57 -5.18 -14.00
CA GLY A 219 -1.35 -5.77 -13.44
C GLY A 219 -1.04 -5.31 -12.01
N ARG A 220 -2.03 -4.97 -11.19
CA ARG A 220 -1.86 -4.53 -9.79
C ARG A 220 -2.03 -5.69 -8.85
N ILE A 221 -1.09 -5.81 -7.89
CA ILE A 221 -1.19 -6.70 -6.74
C ILE A 221 -1.28 -5.85 -5.47
N VAL A 222 -2.36 -6.02 -4.72
CA VAL A 222 -2.53 -5.46 -3.37
C VAL A 222 -1.82 -6.41 -2.41
N LEU A 223 -0.72 -5.95 -1.82
CA LEU A 223 0.15 -6.78 -0.97
C LEU A 223 -0.43 -6.96 0.42
N ASP A 224 -0.95 -5.88 1.00
CA ASP A 224 -1.52 -5.90 2.32
C ASP A 224 -2.49 -4.73 2.53
N VAL A 225 -3.39 -4.91 3.49
CA VAL A 225 -4.34 -3.91 3.96
C VAL A 225 -4.32 -3.92 5.47
N ASP A 226 -4.29 -2.74 6.11
CA ASP A 226 -4.32 -2.65 7.56
C ASP A 226 -5.22 -1.53 8.07
N TRP A 227 -5.82 -1.76 9.23
CA TRP A 227 -6.69 -0.79 9.89
C TRP A 227 -5.90 0.26 10.66
N VAL A 228 -6.30 1.52 10.54
CA VAL A 228 -5.76 2.65 11.30
C VAL A 228 -6.60 2.87 12.55
N PRO A 229 -6.14 2.45 13.73
CA PRO A 229 -6.97 2.41 14.94
C PRO A 229 -7.32 3.78 15.52
N SER A 230 -6.60 4.83 15.13
CA SER A 230 -6.85 6.18 15.64
C SER A 230 -6.57 7.26 14.61
N PRO A 231 -7.28 8.39 14.66
CA PRO A 231 -6.95 9.55 13.83
C PRO A 231 -5.49 9.99 14.04
N GLY A 232 -4.76 10.18 12.94
CA GLY A 232 -3.32 10.51 12.96
C GLY A 232 -2.37 9.31 13.00
N GLY A 233 -2.84 8.09 13.21
CA GLY A 233 -2.04 6.85 13.24
C GLY A 233 -1.64 6.30 11.87
N GLU A 234 -2.11 6.89 10.76
CA GLU A 234 -1.89 6.38 9.41
C GLU A 234 -0.43 6.06 9.08
N ALA A 235 0.48 6.99 9.37
CA ALA A 235 1.89 6.81 9.04
C ALA A 235 2.55 5.67 9.84
N THR A 236 2.13 5.46 11.08
CA THR A 236 2.60 4.33 11.92
C THR A 236 2.09 3.02 11.36
N THR A 237 0.78 2.92 11.10
CA THR A 237 0.17 1.73 10.49
C THR A 237 0.81 1.42 9.13
N ALA A 238 1.06 2.44 8.30
CA ALA A 238 1.73 2.25 7.02
C ALA A 238 3.14 1.65 7.18
N LEU A 239 3.91 2.12 8.17
CA LEU A 239 5.25 1.58 8.43
C LEU A 239 5.22 0.14 8.95
N ASP A 240 4.24 -0.20 9.79
CA ASP A 240 4.08 -1.56 10.30
C ASP A 240 3.69 -2.51 9.15
N THR A 241 2.73 -2.10 8.31
CA THR A 241 2.36 -2.82 7.07
C THR A 241 3.57 -3.02 6.14
N ILE A 242 4.38 -1.98 5.93
CA ILE A 242 5.57 -2.06 5.08
C ILE A 242 6.64 -2.96 5.69
N ALA A 243 6.82 -2.96 7.01
CA ALA A 243 7.75 -3.84 7.71
C ALA A 243 7.36 -5.31 7.55
N ASP A 244 6.08 -5.60 7.68
CA ASP A 244 5.53 -6.93 7.43
C ASP A 244 5.76 -7.39 5.97
N ILE A 245 5.49 -6.51 5.00
CA ILE A 245 5.75 -6.79 3.57
C ILE A 245 7.25 -7.01 3.33
N ALA A 246 8.13 -6.20 3.93
CA ALA A 246 9.58 -6.34 3.76
C ALA A 246 10.12 -7.68 4.29
N THR A 247 9.47 -8.24 5.32
CA THR A 247 9.79 -9.57 5.85
C THR A 247 9.50 -10.68 4.83
N ASP A 248 8.36 -10.57 4.13
CA ASP A 248 7.96 -11.55 3.12
C ASP A 248 8.60 -11.29 1.73
N ALA A 249 9.00 -10.04 1.45
CA ALA A 249 9.52 -9.58 0.16
C ALA A 249 10.95 -9.00 0.24
N PRO A 250 12.00 -9.83 0.35
CA PRO A 250 13.40 -9.36 0.44
C PRO A 250 13.87 -8.57 -0.80
N GLY A 251 13.15 -8.68 -1.91
CA GLY A 251 13.40 -7.89 -3.13
C GLY A 251 12.93 -6.44 -3.07
N LEU A 252 12.18 -6.03 -2.04
CA LEU A 252 11.69 -4.67 -1.88
C LEU A 252 12.85 -3.68 -1.70
N GLN A 253 12.91 -2.63 -2.54
CA GLN A 253 13.95 -1.60 -2.48
C GLN A 253 13.48 -0.31 -1.81
N GLY A 254 12.20 0.03 -1.91
CA GLY A 254 11.73 1.28 -1.34
C GLY A 254 10.21 1.46 -1.40
N VAL A 255 9.79 2.59 -0.87
CA VAL A 255 8.39 2.93 -0.64
C VAL A 255 8.08 4.30 -1.20
N ILE A 256 7.01 4.39 -1.95
CA ILE A 256 6.45 5.63 -2.49
C ILE A 256 5.22 5.97 -1.64
N TYR A 257 5.25 7.11 -0.98
CA TYR A 257 4.16 7.58 -0.12
C TYR A 257 3.94 9.08 -0.28
N ASP A 258 2.84 9.57 0.24
CA ASP A 258 2.54 10.99 0.25
C ASP A 258 3.29 11.78 1.35
N GLY A 259 2.87 13.01 1.61
CA GLY A 259 3.46 13.87 2.65
C GLY A 259 3.12 13.49 4.09
N ALA A 260 2.38 12.41 4.35
CA ALA A 260 2.08 11.96 5.71
C ALA A 260 3.32 11.37 6.41
N LEU A 261 4.24 10.77 5.64
CA LEU A 261 5.52 10.31 6.19
C LEU A 261 6.42 11.51 6.53
N ARG A 262 6.83 11.60 7.80
CA ARG A 262 7.70 12.63 8.37
C ARG A 262 9.11 12.08 8.64
N GLY A 263 9.99 12.95 9.10
CA GLY A 263 11.39 12.61 9.34
C GLY A 263 11.62 11.38 10.20
N VAL A 264 10.82 11.17 11.25
CA VAL A 264 10.89 9.97 12.11
C VAL A 264 10.54 8.70 11.33
N HIS A 265 9.55 8.77 10.44
CA HIS A 265 9.13 7.65 9.59
C HIS A 265 10.19 7.32 8.54
N HIS A 266 10.82 8.36 7.94
CA HIS A 266 11.96 8.19 7.05
C HIS A 266 13.17 7.58 7.77
N GLN A 267 13.41 7.94 9.02
CA GLN A 267 14.48 7.36 9.83
C GLN A 267 14.25 5.84 9.98
N ARG A 268 13.03 5.41 10.30
CA ARG A 268 12.69 3.99 10.43
C ARG A 268 12.85 3.25 9.10
N LEU A 269 12.33 3.79 7.99
CA LEU A 269 12.50 3.19 6.66
C LEU A 269 13.98 3.01 6.30
N LEU A 270 14.79 4.06 6.47
CA LEU A 270 16.21 4.03 6.13
C LEU A 270 17.02 3.13 7.07
N ARG A 271 16.85 3.30 8.40
CA ARG A 271 17.72 2.68 9.40
C ARG A 271 17.30 1.25 9.74
N ASP A 272 16.02 1.03 9.98
CA ASP A 272 15.55 -0.24 10.52
C ASP A 272 15.18 -1.21 9.40
N LEU A 273 14.51 -0.72 8.34
CA LEU A 273 14.05 -1.54 7.23
C LEU A 273 15.01 -1.56 6.03
N GLY A 274 15.98 -0.64 5.97
CA GLY A 274 16.89 -0.54 4.83
C GLY A 274 16.20 -0.18 3.51
N LEU A 275 15.07 0.53 3.57
CA LEU A 275 14.25 0.90 2.42
C LEU A 275 14.38 2.38 2.06
N LEU A 276 14.33 2.69 0.77
CA LEU A 276 14.34 4.05 0.26
C LEU A 276 12.95 4.69 0.37
N PRO A 277 12.77 5.79 1.13
CA PRO A 277 11.56 6.58 1.07
C PRO A 277 11.56 7.51 -0.15
N VAL A 278 10.49 7.48 -0.93
CA VAL A 278 10.26 8.41 -2.05
C VAL A 278 9.02 9.24 -1.77
N ASN A 279 9.22 10.47 -1.32
CA ASN A 279 8.15 11.44 -1.12
C ASN A 279 8.68 12.87 -1.20
N LYS A 280 7.76 13.83 -1.33
CA LYS A 280 8.09 15.25 -1.28
C LYS A 280 8.41 15.67 0.16
N VAL A 281 9.24 16.72 0.30
CA VAL A 281 9.41 17.38 1.60
C VAL A 281 8.05 17.93 2.05
N ALA A 282 7.60 17.47 3.22
CA ALA A 282 6.32 17.90 3.73
C ALA A 282 6.35 19.39 4.06
N ALA A 283 5.52 20.14 3.38
CA ALA A 283 5.19 21.49 3.81
C ALA A 283 4.39 21.37 5.11
N LEU A 284 4.93 21.83 6.24
CA LEU A 284 4.15 21.88 7.47
C LEU A 284 2.97 22.82 7.26
N SER A 285 1.77 22.30 7.48
CA SER A 285 0.56 23.07 7.40
C SER A 285 0.53 24.15 8.48
N GLY A 286 0.76 25.42 8.10
CA GLY A 286 0.31 26.53 8.91
C GLY A 286 -1.22 26.52 8.99
N LYS A 287 -1.79 26.96 10.10
CA LYS A 287 -3.24 27.20 10.23
C LYS A 287 -3.59 28.55 9.59
N GLY A 288 -4.73 28.65 8.90
CA GLY A 288 -5.29 29.89 8.42
C GLY A 288 -5.10 30.22 6.93
N PRO A 289 -5.58 31.38 6.45
CA PRO A 289 -5.67 31.71 5.04
C PRO A 289 -4.30 31.85 4.32
N ASN A 290 -3.22 32.08 5.05
CA ASN A 290 -1.87 32.19 4.50
C ASN A 290 -1.12 30.83 4.43
N ARG A 291 -1.78 29.72 4.68
CA ARG A 291 -1.20 28.37 4.73
C ARG A 291 -0.34 28.03 3.51
N LYS A 292 -0.86 28.25 2.29
CA LYS A 292 -0.12 27.95 1.05
C LYS A 292 1.18 28.76 0.93
N LYS A 293 1.15 30.04 1.27
CA LYS A 293 2.32 30.94 1.22
C LYS A 293 3.39 30.55 2.25
N THR A 294 2.97 30.19 3.47
CA THR A 294 3.88 29.74 4.54
C THR A 294 4.56 28.41 4.17
N ASN A 295 3.82 27.48 3.57
CA ASN A 295 4.32 26.19 3.12
C ASN A 295 5.37 26.35 2.01
N ARG A 296 5.11 27.22 1.03
CA ARG A 296 6.06 27.51 -0.05
C ARG A 296 7.36 28.09 0.51
N LYS A 297 7.28 29.11 1.38
CA LYS A 297 8.46 29.69 2.01
C LYS A 297 9.31 28.70 2.78
N ARG A 298 8.70 27.69 3.41
CA ARG A 298 9.44 26.68 4.16
C ARG A 298 10.19 25.70 3.25
N VAL A 299 9.56 25.24 2.16
CA VAL A 299 10.21 24.35 1.18
C VAL A 299 11.37 25.06 0.49
N GLU A 300 11.25 26.36 0.24
CA GLU A 300 12.26 27.21 -0.40
C GLU A 300 13.39 27.61 0.56
N LYS A 301 13.24 27.44 1.88
CA LYS A 301 14.26 27.79 2.86
C LYS A 301 15.45 26.83 2.79
N SER A 302 16.65 27.40 2.60
CA SER A 302 17.89 26.65 2.75
C SER A 302 18.20 26.44 4.23
N THR A 303 18.47 25.20 4.61
CA THR A 303 18.79 24.80 5.99
C THR A 303 20.20 24.21 6.00
N PHE A 304 21.07 24.72 6.88
CA PHE A 304 22.43 24.23 7.04
C PHE A 304 22.43 22.74 7.43
N VAL A 305 23.26 21.95 6.76
CA VAL A 305 23.40 20.49 6.98
C VAL A 305 24.68 20.16 7.72
N GLU A 306 25.81 20.45 7.10
CA GLU A 306 27.14 20.13 7.63
C GLU A 306 28.24 20.89 6.85
N GLN A 307 29.45 20.91 7.39
CA GLN A 307 30.65 21.41 6.74
C GLN A 307 31.44 20.27 6.09
N ARG A 308 32.13 20.58 5.02
CA ARG A 308 33.07 19.66 4.34
C ARG A 308 34.36 20.38 4.02
N ILE A 309 35.49 19.72 4.24
CA ILE A 309 36.79 20.11 3.72
C ILE A 309 36.86 19.58 2.28
N ILE A 310 37.23 20.43 1.35
CA ILE A 310 37.42 20.09 -0.06
C ILE A 310 38.81 20.57 -0.50
N THR A 311 39.33 19.95 -1.57
CA THR A 311 40.54 20.41 -2.23
C THR A 311 40.17 21.21 -3.46
N LEU A 312 40.62 22.45 -3.51
CA LEU A 312 40.40 23.36 -4.66
C LEU A 312 41.31 22.95 -5.85
N PRO A 313 41.05 23.49 -7.08
CA PRO A 313 41.87 23.19 -8.27
C PRO A 313 43.34 23.55 -8.13
N ASP A 314 43.67 24.52 -7.30
CA ASP A 314 45.07 24.91 -6.98
C ASP A 314 45.76 24.03 -5.92
N GLY A 315 45.08 23.00 -5.41
CA GLY A 315 45.57 22.08 -4.39
C GLY A 315 45.39 22.56 -2.97
N THR A 316 44.82 23.75 -2.74
CA THR A 316 44.55 24.24 -1.38
C THR A 316 43.31 23.62 -0.79
N GLU A 317 43.23 23.51 0.53
CA GLU A 317 42.05 23.06 1.26
C GLU A 317 41.11 24.24 1.54
N ALA A 318 39.81 24.02 1.35
CA ALA A 318 38.79 24.97 1.70
C ALA A 318 37.66 24.30 2.48
N ILE A 319 36.97 25.04 3.33
CA ILE A 319 35.79 24.58 4.04
C ILE A 319 34.57 25.11 3.31
N ILE A 320 33.64 24.23 2.95
CA ILE A 320 32.35 24.58 2.37
C ILE A 320 31.20 24.20 3.27
N ASP A 321 30.17 25.04 3.32
CA ASP A 321 28.92 24.78 4.01
C ASP A 321 27.91 24.14 3.06
N LEU A 322 27.37 22.98 3.46
CA LEU A 322 26.32 22.29 2.74
C LEU A 322 24.95 22.66 3.31
N PHE A 323 24.01 22.93 2.42
CA PHE A 323 22.63 23.27 2.77
C PHE A 323 21.66 22.29 2.10
N ALA A 324 20.49 22.11 2.73
CA ALA A 324 19.36 21.40 2.14
C ALA A 324 18.25 22.38 1.77
N ARG A 325 17.71 22.25 0.55
CA ARG A 325 16.53 22.98 0.07
C ARG A 325 15.61 22.01 -0.67
N ALA A 326 14.35 21.92 -0.28
CA ALA A 326 13.37 21.00 -0.88
C ALA A 326 13.81 19.52 -0.92
N GLY A 327 14.71 19.11 -0.02
CA GLY A 327 15.28 17.75 0.03
C GLY A 327 16.61 17.58 -0.70
N ALA A 328 16.98 18.48 -1.60
CA ALA A 328 18.24 18.47 -2.33
C ALA A 328 19.37 19.09 -1.50
N ILE A 329 20.60 18.64 -1.72
CA ILE A 329 21.83 19.20 -1.15
C ILE A 329 22.43 20.18 -2.12
N GLY A 330 22.92 21.30 -1.59
CA GLY A 330 23.58 22.34 -2.40
C GLY A 330 24.45 23.26 -1.55
N ILE A 331 25.01 24.27 -2.22
CA ILE A 331 25.90 25.28 -1.64
C ILE A 331 25.20 26.63 -1.79
N LEU A 332 25.35 27.50 -0.78
CA LEU A 332 24.92 28.89 -0.84
C LEU A 332 26.08 29.78 -1.24
N THR A 333 25.94 30.50 -2.32
CA THR A 333 26.82 31.60 -2.72
C THR A 333 26.13 32.94 -2.53
N ILE A 334 26.88 33.98 -2.26
CA ILE A 334 26.36 35.33 -2.17
C ILE A 334 26.71 36.00 -3.50
N ALA A 335 25.68 36.43 -4.25
CA ALA A 335 25.87 37.21 -5.46
C ALA A 335 26.34 38.63 -5.13
N ASP A 336 26.88 39.35 -6.11
CA ASP A 336 27.31 40.74 -5.96
C ASP A 336 26.18 41.67 -5.47
N THR A 337 24.94 41.30 -5.74
CA THR A 337 23.72 41.93 -5.25
C THR A 337 23.41 41.68 -3.77
N GLY A 338 24.18 40.87 -3.07
CA GLY A 338 23.91 40.39 -1.71
C GLY A 338 22.85 39.28 -1.62
N GLU A 339 22.31 38.81 -2.75
CA GLU A 339 21.32 37.73 -2.78
C GLU A 339 21.99 36.39 -2.57
N LYS A 340 21.35 35.54 -1.75
CA LYS A 340 21.80 34.13 -1.51
C LYS A 340 21.31 33.23 -2.62
N LEU A 341 22.21 32.78 -3.45
CA LEU A 341 21.95 31.82 -4.52
C LEU A 341 22.21 30.40 -4.01
N PHE A 342 21.25 29.51 -4.20
CA PHE A 342 21.40 28.08 -3.88
C PHE A 342 21.75 27.32 -5.15
N THR A 343 22.94 26.75 -5.20
CA THR A 343 23.40 25.88 -6.29
C THR A 343 23.28 24.44 -5.83
N GLU A 344 22.36 23.69 -6.45
CA GLU A 344 22.16 22.27 -6.14
C GLU A 344 23.32 21.44 -6.66
N LEU A 345 23.77 20.46 -5.85
CA LEU A 345 24.80 19.50 -6.23
C LEU A 345 24.17 18.28 -6.91
N GLN A 346 24.76 17.82 -7.98
CA GLN A 346 24.33 16.64 -8.72
C GLN A 346 24.57 15.37 -7.88
N ARG A 347 23.49 14.64 -7.53
CA ARG A 347 23.58 13.29 -6.96
C ARG A 347 24.07 12.32 -8.05
N ILE A 348 25.15 11.61 -7.76
CA ILE A 348 25.74 10.63 -8.69
C ILE A 348 25.58 9.18 -8.20
N ARG A 349 25.43 8.98 -6.88
CA ARG A 349 25.32 7.64 -6.30
C ARG A 349 24.60 7.71 -4.96
N THR A 350 23.79 6.68 -4.68
CA THR A 350 23.30 6.37 -3.34
C THR A 350 23.84 5.02 -2.91
N SER A 351 24.35 4.93 -1.70
CA SER A 351 24.90 3.69 -1.13
C SER A 351 24.26 3.37 0.22
N ARG A 352 24.10 2.07 0.47
CA ARG A 352 23.61 1.50 1.72
C ARG A 352 24.64 0.52 2.27
N LYS A 353 24.91 0.58 3.59
CA LYS A 353 25.74 -0.38 4.29
C LYS A 353 25.00 -0.87 5.52
N ALA A 354 24.92 -2.19 5.72
CA ALA A 354 24.49 -2.76 6.99
C ALA A 354 25.56 -2.49 8.06
N ASP A 355 25.16 -2.18 9.28
CA ASP A 355 26.06 -2.12 10.42
C ASP A 355 26.02 -3.44 11.23
N LYS A 356 26.90 -3.55 12.22
CA LYS A 356 27.05 -4.77 13.01
C LYS A 356 25.82 -5.11 13.88
N VAL A 357 24.91 -4.16 14.06
CA VAL A 357 23.68 -4.31 14.87
C VAL A 357 22.46 -4.60 13.99
N GLY A 358 22.64 -4.85 12.69
CA GLY A 358 21.55 -5.15 11.75
C GLY A 358 20.77 -3.93 11.24
N THR A 359 21.22 -2.70 11.58
CA THR A 359 20.63 -1.48 11.01
C THR A 359 21.41 -1.00 9.78
N PHE A 360 20.86 -0.04 9.05
CA PHE A 360 21.42 0.40 7.79
C PHE A 360 21.93 1.84 7.86
N ARG A 361 23.05 2.12 7.22
CA ARG A 361 23.61 3.45 7.01
C ARG A 361 23.49 3.82 5.56
N TRP A 362 22.89 4.98 5.27
CA TRP A 362 22.63 5.46 3.94
C TRP A 362 23.39 6.73 3.65
N TYR A 363 23.94 6.85 2.43
CA TYR A 363 24.74 7.96 1.97
C TYR A 363 24.41 8.31 0.53
N ASN A 364 24.33 9.61 0.22
CA ASN A 364 24.37 10.14 -1.14
C ASN A 364 25.78 10.67 -1.44
N HIS A 365 26.20 10.44 -2.65
CA HIS A 365 27.43 10.96 -3.22
C HIS A 365 27.04 12.07 -4.21
N TYR A 366 27.67 13.22 -4.07
CA TYR A 366 27.39 14.40 -4.88
C TYR A 366 28.66 14.86 -5.58
N ARG A 367 28.55 15.26 -6.85
CA ARG A 367 29.64 15.88 -7.60
C ARG A 367 29.78 17.34 -7.22
N LEU A 368 30.96 17.76 -6.92
CA LEU A 368 31.30 19.18 -6.76
C LEU A 368 31.47 19.83 -8.14
N PRO A 369 31.12 21.11 -8.30
CA PRO A 369 31.47 21.90 -9.46
C PRO A 369 33.00 21.99 -9.65
N ASP A 370 33.45 22.16 -10.90
CA ASP A 370 34.88 22.17 -11.23
C ASP A 370 35.65 23.31 -10.51
N HIS A 371 35.03 24.48 -10.32
CA HIS A 371 35.63 25.59 -9.57
C HIS A 371 35.82 25.29 -8.08
N LEU A 372 35.21 24.21 -7.56
CA LEU A 372 35.39 23.69 -6.22
C LEU A 372 36.19 22.36 -6.21
N GLY A 373 36.97 22.11 -7.26
CA GLY A 373 37.82 20.95 -7.36
C GLY A 373 37.21 19.73 -8.07
N GLY A 374 35.96 19.75 -8.50
CA GLY A 374 35.32 18.70 -9.31
C GLY A 374 35.20 17.32 -8.63
N GLY A 375 35.57 17.23 -7.36
CA GLY A 375 35.58 15.98 -6.58
C GLY A 375 34.21 15.48 -6.17
N VAL A 376 34.18 14.43 -5.37
CA VAL A 376 32.95 13.82 -4.84
C VAL A 376 32.86 13.97 -3.34
N ILE A 377 31.76 14.50 -2.86
CA ILE A 377 31.45 14.54 -1.42
C ILE A 377 30.38 13.51 -1.06
N VAL A 378 30.46 13.00 0.18
CA VAL A 378 29.55 11.99 0.69
C VAL A 378 28.72 12.59 1.82
N VAL A 379 27.40 12.60 1.66
CA VAL A 379 26.46 13.13 2.64
C VAL A 379 25.60 12.02 3.20
N ARG A 380 25.54 11.93 4.52
CA ARG A 380 24.71 10.97 5.25
C ARG A 380 23.23 11.35 5.14
N LEU A 381 22.36 10.34 4.96
CA LEU A 381 20.92 10.53 4.84
C LEU A 381 20.14 10.30 6.14
N HIS A 382 20.67 9.47 7.04
CA HIS A 382 20.06 9.15 8.32
C HIS A 382 20.58 10.08 9.43
N GLY A 383 19.77 10.33 10.47
CA GLY A 383 20.15 11.10 11.63
C GLY A 383 21.19 10.39 12.52
N ASN A 384 21.96 11.15 13.27
CA ASN A 384 22.90 10.68 14.30
C ASN A 384 22.85 11.59 15.55
N ASP A 385 23.70 11.33 16.53
CA ASP A 385 23.72 12.07 17.78
C ASP A 385 24.19 13.53 17.63
N GLU A 386 25.08 13.81 16.68
CA GLU A 386 25.45 15.20 16.32
C GLU A 386 24.25 16.00 15.82
N ASP A 387 23.42 15.38 14.95
CA ASP A 387 22.20 16.01 14.47
C ASP A 387 21.21 16.28 15.62
N LYS A 388 21.13 15.37 16.61
CA LYS A 388 20.31 15.56 17.82
C LYS A 388 20.80 16.73 18.68
N VAL A 389 22.11 16.80 18.94
CA VAL A 389 22.74 17.92 19.70
C VAL A 389 22.44 19.24 19.02
N ARG A 390 22.53 19.31 17.68
CA ARG A 390 22.25 20.48 16.87
C ARG A 390 20.75 20.77 16.67
N LYS A 391 19.88 19.90 17.18
CA LYS A 391 18.42 19.94 16.93
C LYS A 391 18.08 19.96 15.43
N PHE A 392 18.89 19.32 14.61
CA PHE A 392 18.71 19.20 13.17
C PHE A 392 18.04 17.90 12.81
N ASN A 393 16.86 17.94 12.22
CA ASN A 393 16.19 16.74 11.72
C ASN A 393 16.63 16.47 10.27
N ARG A 394 17.67 15.65 10.11
CA ARG A 394 18.27 15.32 8.81
C ARG A 394 17.25 14.66 7.89
N THR A 395 16.53 13.65 8.36
CA THR A 395 15.58 12.89 7.57
C THR A 395 14.31 13.69 7.18
N GLU A 396 14.06 14.82 7.85
CA GLU A 396 13.01 15.77 7.43
C GLU A 396 13.48 16.70 6.31
N ASN A 397 14.75 17.07 6.29
CA ASN A 397 15.31 18.10 5.39
C ASN A 397 16.03 17.52 4.17
N VAL A 398 16.61 16.32 4.26
CA VAL A 398 17.37 15.69 3.17
C VAL A 398 16.60 14.49 2.64
N ARG A 399 16.50 14.36 1.33
CA ARG A 399 15.88 13.21 0.66
C ARG A 399 16.92 12.35 -0.03
N ALA A 400 16.71 11.03 -0.01
CA ALA A 400 17.55 10.11 -0.76
C ALA A 400 17.47 10.37 -2.26
N ILE A 401 16.28 10.63 -2.76
CA ILE A 401 15.99 11.06 -4.13
C ILE A 401 15.15 12.34 -4.03
N PRO A 402 15.75 13.53 -4.15
CA PRO A 402 15.03 14.80 -4.02
C PRO A 402 14.12 15.05 -5.23
N PRO A 403 13.09 15.90 -5.10
CA PRO A 403 12.16 16.22 -6.19
C PRO A 403 12.80 16.79 -7.47
N SER A 404 13.98 17.38 -7.36
CA SER A 404 14.79 17.89 -8.49
C SER A 404 15.54 16.77 -9.22
N ASP A 405 15.73 15.62 -8.62
CA ASP A 405 16.41 14.48 -9.24
C ASP A 405 15.58 13.88 -10.40
N PRO A 406 16.19 13.58 -11.56
CA PRO A 406 15.47 12.98 -12.70
C PRO A 406 14.71 11.70 -12.37
N ASP A 407 15.24 10.86 -11.45
CA ASP A 407 14.58 9.63 -11.04
C ASP A 407 13.33 9.88 -10.16
N PHE A 408 13.23 11.03 -9.51
CA PHE A 408 12.10 11.31 -8.62
C PHE A 408 10.77 11.29 -9.37
N SER A 409 10.66 11.98 -10.50
CA SER A 409 9.41 12.06 -11.26
C SER A 409 8.96 10.69 -11.75
N ARG A 410 9.91 9.86 -12.19
CA ARG A 410 9.67 8.48 -12.64
C ARG A 410 9.10 7.61 -11.53
N LEU A 411 9.68 7.66 -10.33
CA LEU A 411 9.24 6.87 -9.18
C LEU A 411 7.95 7.44 -8.58
N TYR A 412 7.92 8.75 -8.34
CA TYR A 412 6.80 9.38 -7.64
C TYR A 412 5.50 9.40 -8.46
N ALA A 413 5.57 9.23 -9.79
CA ALA A 413 4.38 9.04 -10.64
C ALA A 413 3.53 7.83 -10.19
N ARG A 414 4.14 6.81 -9.56
CA ARG A 414 3.43 5.66 -8.98
C ARG A 414 2.49 6.02 -7.82
N ARG A 415 2.63 7.20 -7.24
CA ARG A 415 1.65 7.67 -6.25
C ARG A 415 0.23 7.75 -6.83
N ASN A 416 0.09 8.04 -8.13
CA ASN A 416 -1.21 8.02 -8.80
C ASN A 416 -1.82 6.61 -8.86
N ASP A 417 -0.99 5.56 -8.79
CA ASP A 417 -1.46 4.18 -8.71
C ASP A 417 -2.12 3.87 -7.36
N ALA A 418 -1.66 4.52 -6.26
CA ALA A 418 -2.32 4.42 -4.96
C ALA A 418 -3.72 5.06 -4.99
N GLU A 419 -3.86 6.25 -5.58
CA GLU A 419 -5.17 6.89 -5.78
C GLU A 419 -6.09 6.04 -6.68
N ALA A 420 -5.53 5.41 -7.73
CA ALA A 420 -6.27 4.50 -8.59
C ALA A 420 -6.70 3.22 -7.86
N THR A 421 -5.91 2.73 -6.89
CA THR A 421 -6.28 1.62 -6.01
C THR A 421 -7.47 2.00 -5.13
N ASN A 422 -7.40 3.16 -4.49
CA ASN A 422 -8.47 3.70 -3.65
C ASN A 422 -9.78 3.89 -4.44
N ARG A 423 -9.69 4.37 -5.68
CA ARG A 423 -10.86 4.51 -6.58
C ARG A 423 -11.42 3.14 -6.96
N SER A 424 -10.56 2.18 -7.29
CA SER A 424 -10.98 0.81 -7.62
C SER A 424 -11.72 0.14 -6.45
N LEU A 425 -11.27 0.38 -5.21
CA LEU A 425 -11.99 -0.06 -4.02
C LEU A 425 -13.39 0.60 -3.93
N ASP A 426 -13.48 1.92 -4.11
CA ASP A 426 -14.77 2.64 -4.06
C ASP A 426 -15.76 2.09 -5.10
N ASP A 427 -15.29 1.67 -6.27
CA ASP A 427 -16.13 1.11 -7.34
C ASP A 427 -16.67 -0.29 -6.98
N THR A 428 -16.04 -1.01 -6.05
CA THR A 428 -16.54 -2.30 -5.54
C THR A 428 -17.58 -2.13 -4.42
N LEU A 429 -17.64 -0.97 -3.81
CA LEU A 429 -18.54 -0.69 -2.70
C LEU A 429 -19.90 -0.18 -3.19
N TRP A 430 -21.00 -0.81 -2.77
CA TRP A 430 -22.34 -0.33 -3.09
C TRP A 430 -22.55 1.10 -2.57
N LEU A 431 -22.89 2.02 -3.46
CA LEU A 431 -23.00 3.45 -3.14
C LEU A 431 -21.73 4.04 -2.50
N ARG A 432 -20.56 3.48 -2.78
CA ARG A 432 -19.26 3.85 -2.19
C ARG A 432 -19.26 3.84 -0.67
N ARG A 433 -19.93 2.85 -0.08
CA ARG A 433 -20.05 2.68 1.37
C ARG A 433 -19.61 1.29 1.78
N ALA A 434 -19.21 1.17 3.03
CA ALA A 434 -18.89 -0.09 3.65
C ALA A 434 -20.01 -1.13 3.51
N HIS A 435 -19.64 -2.38 3.35
CA HIS A 435 -20.61 -3.49 3.28
C HIS A 435 -21.14 -3.91 4.66
N SER A 436 -20.45 -3.53 5.74
CA SER A 436 -20.71 -3.98 7.11
C SER A 436 -20.37 -2.91 8.14
N VAL A 437 -20.78 -3.11 9.39
CA VAL A 437 -20.45 -2.29 10.55
C VAL A 437 -19.29 -2.92 11.30
N GLY A 438 -18.38 -2.10 11.82
CA GLY A 438 -17.20 -2.49 12.58
C GLY A 438 -15.95 -2.64 11.71
N HIS A 439 -14.82 -2.19 12.26
CA HIS A 439 -13.54 -2.21 11.54
C HIS A 439 -13.11 -3.62 11.15
N GLU A 440 -13.32 -4.63 12.01
CA GLU A 440 -12.94 -6.03 11.74
C GLU A 440 -13.61 -6.57 10.48
N ARG A 441 -14.93 -6.37 10.36
CA ARG A 441 -15.70 -6.83 9.20
C ARG A 441 -15.38 -6.03 7.95
N GLN A 442 -15.09 -4.74 8.09
CA GLN A 442 -14.64 -3.93 6.96
C GLN A 442 -13.23 -4.31 6.52
N HIS A 443 -12.34 -4.62 7.46
CA HIS A 443 -11.00 -5.10 7.17
C HIS A 443 -11.04 -6.43 6.38
N LEU A 444 -11.88 -7.37 6.80
CA LEU A 444 -12.13 -8.61 6.05
C LEU A 444 -12.65 -8.32 4.63
N ASN A 445 -13.58 -7.37 4.47
CA ASN A 445 -14.08 -6.98 3.14
C ASN A 445 -12.97 -6.39 2.25
N LEU A 446 -12.02 -5.64 2.82
CA LEU A 446 -10.88 -5.12 2.09
C LEU A 446 -9.87 -6.23 1.73
N LEU A 447 -9.73 -7.24 2.58
CA LEU A 447 -8.99 -8.45 2.26
C LEU A 447 -9.63 -9.17 1.06
N GLY A 448 -10.96 -9.31 1.03
CA GLY A 448 -11.70 -9.84 -0.11
C GLY A 448 -11.48 -9.02 -1.40
N PHE A 449 -11.41 -7.69 -1.29
CA PHE A 449 -11.03 -6.82 -2.41
C PHE A 449 -9.61 -7.09 -2.91
N ALA A 450 -8.65 -7.25 -2.02
CA ALA A 450 -7.27 -7.59 -2.37
C ALA A 450 -7.22 -8.94 -3.11
N LEU A 451 -7.87 -9.98 -2.58
CA LEU A 451 -7.94 -11.31 -3.19
C LEU A 451 -8.54 -11.26 -4.61
N ALA A 452 -9.66 -10.57 -4.79
CA ALA A 452 -10.31 -10.44 -6.10
C ALA A 452 -9.45 -9.65 -7.11
N THR A 453 -8.75 -8.62 -6.65
CA THR A 453 -7.84 -7.81 -7.47
C THR A 453 -6.63 -8.63 -7.91
N ASN A 454 -6.00 -9.34 -6.97
CA ASN A 454 -4.81 -10.15 -7.21
C ASN A 454 -5.11 -11.34 -8.11
N ALA A 455 -6.21 -12.05 -7.85
CA ALA A 455 -6.67 -13.16 -8.68
C ALA A 455 -6.83 -12.74 -10.16
N LEU A 456 -7.48 -11.60 -10.41
CA LEU A 456 -7.63 -11.08 -11.76
C LEU A 456 -6.29 -10.70 -12.41
N ALA A 457 -5.39 -10.10 -11.64
CA ALA A 457 -4.08 -9.67 -12.13
C ALA A 457 -3.23 -10.88 -12.56
N THR A 458 -3.12 -11.89 -11.72
CA THR A 458 -2.36 -13.12 -11.99
C THR A 458 -2.98 -13.95 -13.11
N HIS A 459 -4.31 -14.08 -13.14
CA HIS A 459 -5.03 -14.78 -14.22
C HIS A 459 -4.72 -14.13 -15.59
N ARG A 460 -4.86 -12.81 -15.70
CA ARG A 460 -4.56 -12.09 -16.95
C ARG A 460 -3.08 -12.12 -17.31
N HIS A 461 -2.20 -12.12 -16.34
CA HIS A 461 -0.77 -12.29 -16.59
C HIS A 461 -0.48 -13.67 -17.21
N ARG A 462 -1.01 -14.75 -16.63
CA ARG A 462 -0.86 -16.12 -17.15
C ARG A 462 -1.39 -16.25 -18.58
N LEU A 463 -2.59 -15.70 -18.87
CA LEU A 463 -3.17 -15.75 -20.22
C LEU A 463 -2.31 -15.05 -21.27
N ARG A 464 -1.68 -13.92 -20.93
CA ARG A 464 -0.80 -13.19 -21.86
C ARG A 464 0.48 -13.99 -22.17
N HIS A 465 1.06 -14.63 -21.15
CA HIS A 465 2.30 -15.40 -21.31
C HIS A 465 2.07 -16.77 -21.94
N ALA A 466 0.93 -17.43 -21.68
CA ALA A 466 0.57 -18.66 -22.38
C ALA A 466 0.38 -18.45 -23.90
N SER A 467 -0.02 -17.25 -24.33
CA SER A 467 -0.18 -16.92 -25.75
C SER A 467 1.14 -16.59 -26.46
N SER A 468 2.24 -16.37 -25.72
CA SER A 468 3.55 -16.02 -26.25
C SER A 468 4.48 -17.23 -26.45
N ASP A 469 4.14 -18.37 -25.89
CA ASP A 469 4.88 -19.61 -26.18
C ASP A 469 4.46 -20.16 -27.56
N PRO A 470 5.40 -20.36 -28.51
CA PRO A 470 5.08 -20.97 -29.81
C PRO A 470 4.54 -22.38 -29.54
N PRO A 471 3.53 -22.84 -30.33
CA PRO A 471 3.02 -24.19 -30.16
C PRO A 471 4.17 -25.17 -30.31
N THR A 472 4.41 -25.94 -29.26
CA THR A 472 5.40 -27.02 -29.28
C THR A 472 5.02 -27.90 -30.46
N SER A 473 5.82 -27.91 -31.52
CA SER A 473 5.59 -28.76 -32.69
C SER A 473 5.56 -30.20 -32.18
N VAL A 474 4.37 -30.77 -32.15
CA VAL A 474 4.22 -32.21 -32.03
C VAL A 474 4.87 -32.79 -33.27
N ALA A 475 6.10 -33.28 -33.12
CA ALA A 475 6.78 -34.07 -34.13
C ALA A 475 5.95 -35.34 -34.33
N ALA A 476 5.45 -35.50 -35.53
CA ALA A 476 4.75 -36.67 -35.99
C ALA A 476 5.71 -37.85 -36.15
#